data_86d9eac9734bbd24e32a04d594eaf399
#
_entry.id   86d9eac9734bbd24e32a04d594eaf399
#
_cell.length_a   1.000
_cell.length_b   1.000
_cell.length_c   1.000
_cell.angle_alpha   90.00
_cell.angle_beta   90.00
_cell.angle_gamma   90.00
#
_symmetry.space_group_name_H-M   'P 1'
#
loop_
_entity.id
_entity.type
_entity.pdbx_description
1 polymer ?
#
loop_
_entity_poly.entity_id
_entity_poly.type
_entity_poly.pdbx_seq_one_letter_code
_entity_poly.pdbx_strand_id
1 'polypeptide(L)'
;MIQRKFQHTFTLLNVDRVQLDARWNYQHVISPYYRIYYIHDGDGSLSGAGGTVTLEPGFLYIIPSFTLCNMRCDSHLDQYFVQFFEDSTDGISLFAQQRSILKVAATEMDALLFNRLLEINPGRGINRSDNPKVYEKDVYYREYQELNNLQNIAVSMETQGILWQLTARFLSQHATDGQEATPIPGKLAETLDYIALHLHAELTVNFLASRVNLHPDYFSRQFKAFTGTRPLNHIHEKRIERAQYLMATTRLSYAEISAQLGFGDISHFSKAFRKSTGMAPRDYRKQLYLVGFHHHPKNISE
;
A
#
# COMPACT_ATOMS: atom_id res chain seq x y z
N MET A 1 -6.97 -26.57 -12.66
CA MET A 1 -6.35 -25.53 -11.78
C MET A 1 -6.02 -24.35 -12.68
N ILE A 2 -6.82 -23.27 -12.62
CA ILE A 2 -6.53 -22.04 -13.37
C ILE A 2 -5.37 -21.40 -12.61
N GLN A 3 -4.16 -21.45 -13.18
CA GLN A 3 -3.05 -20.69 -12.65
C GLN A 3 -3.42 -19.21 -12.75
N ARG A 4 -3.53 -18.53 -11.60
CA ARG A 4 -3.64 -17.06 -11.55
C ARG A 4 -2.47 -16.50 -12.34
N LYS A 5 -2.73 -15.79 -13.43
CA LYS A 5 -1.67 -15.11 -14.16
C LYS A 5 -1.10 -14.04 -13.24
N PHE A 6 0.13 -14.22 -12.85
CA PHE A 6 0.85 -13.32 -11.98
C PHE A 6 1.17 -12.03 -12.78
N GLN A 7 0.29 -11.04 -12.67
CA GLN A 7 0.40 -9.78 -13.40
C GLN A 7 0.38 -8.62 -12.41
N HIS A 8 1.46 -8.51 -11.65
CA HIS A 8 1.69 -7.38 -10.77
C HIS A 8 2.84 -6.56 -11.33
N THR A 9 2.78 -5.26 -11.17
CA THR A 9 3.89 -4.33 -11.43
C THR A 9 4.06 -3.42 -10.24
N PHE A 10 5.28 -2.94 -10.02
CA PHE A 10 5.59 -2.01 -8.94
C PHE A 10 6.02 -0.67 -9.51
N THR A 11 5.46 0.41 -8.99
CA THR A 11 5.85 1.78 -9.35
C THR A 11 6.61 2.38 -8.17
N LEU A 12 7.93 2.54 -8.34
CA LEU A 12 8.78 3.13 -7.31
C LEU A 12 8.35 4.57 -7.03
N LEU A 13 8.20 4.90 -5.75
CA LEU A 13 8.02 6.26 -5.27
C LEU A 13 9.37 6.82 -4.82
N ASN A 14 9.78 6.46 -3.63
CA ASN A 14 11.02 6.93 -3.04
C ASN A 14 11.84 5.80 -2.43
N VAL A 15 13.13 6.03 -2.35
CA VAL A 15 14.11 5.17 -1.71
C VAL A 15 15.20 6.05 -1.11
N ASP A 16 15.55 5.79 0.15
CA ASP A 16 16.62 6.51 0.85
C ASP A 16 17.21 5.69 2.00
N ARG A 17 18.32 6.18 2.54
CA ARG A 17 18.83 5.82 3.86
C ARG A 17 18.74 7.03 4.76
N VAL A 18 18.08 6.89 5.90
CA VAL A 18 17.79 8.00 6.82
C VAL A 18 18.22 7.66 8.24
N GLN A 19 18.68 8.68 8.95
CA GLN A 19 18.91 8.65 10.39
C GLN A 19 17.78 9.40 11.07
N LEU A 20 17.06 8.72 11.92
CA LEU A 20 15.87 9.19 12.60
C LEU A 20 16.14 9.30 14.09
N ASP A 21 15.36 10.15 14.76
CA ASP A 21 15.41 10.35 16.21
C ASP A 21 14.00 10.31 16.81
N ALA A 22 13.85 10.65 18.08
CA ALA A 22 12.57 10.62 18.81
C ALA A 22 11.45 11.48 18.19
N ARG A 23 11.74 12.35 17.23
CA ARG A 23 10.75 13.11 16.46
C ARG A 23 9.99 12.21 15.47
N TRP A 24 10.57 11.08 15.08
CA TRP A 24 9.89 10.08 14.26
C TRP A 24 8.87 9.31 15.11
N ASN A 25 7.75 9.97 15.39
CA ASN A 25 6.63 9.47 16.20
C ASN A 25 5.31 9.85 15.53
N TYR A 26 4.77 8.93 14.72
CA TYR A 26 3.59 9.18 13.92
C TYR A 26 2.51 8.15 14.20
N GLN A 27 1.28 8.63 14.38
CA GLN A 27 0.12 7.82 14.71
C GLN A 27 -0.87 7.79 13.55
N HIS A 28 -1.55 6.66 13.39
CA HIS A 28 -2.64 6.45 12.45
C HIS A 28 -2.26 6.73 10.99
N VAL A 29 -1.06 6.29 10.57
CA VAL A 29 -0.61 6.40 9.18
C VAL A 29 -1.17 5.24 8.37
N ILE A 30 -1.90 5.55 7.29
CA ILE A 30 -2.39 4.59 6.31
C ILE A 30 -1.96 5.11 4.94
N SER A 31 -1.10 4.37 4.27
CA SER A 31 -0.57 4.75 2.96
C SER A 31 -1.10 3.83 1.86
N PRO A 32 -1.41 4.36 0.65
CA PRO A 32 -1.88 3.54 -0.47
C PRO A 32 -0.76 2.76 -1.18
N TYR A 33 0.44 2.75 -0.63
CA TYR A 33 1.63 2.12 -1.16
C TYR A 33 2.30 1.23 -0.10
N TYR A 34 3.20 0.38 -0.55
CA TYR A 34 4.03 -0.46 0.29
C TYR A 34 5.19 0.32 0.86
N ARG A 35 5.62 -0.05 2.06
CA ARG A 35 6.84 0.43 2.70
C ARG A 35 7.67 -0.78 3.12
N ILE A 36 8.91 -0.86 2.65
CA ILE A 36 9.88 -1.85 3.14
C ILE A 36 11.00 -1.08 3.84
N TYR A 37 11.32 -1.48 5.06
CA TYR A 37 12.42 -0.97 5.87
C TYR A 37 13.48 -2.05 6.04
N TYR A 38 14.75 -1.67 5.92
CA TYR A 38 15.89 -2.45 6.37
C TYR A 38 16.57 -1.69 7.50
N ILE A 39 16.59 -2.25 8.70
CA ILE A 39 17.18 -1.61 9.87
C ILE A 39 18.67 -1.92 9.89
N HIS A 40 19.47 -0.87 9.81
CA HIS A 40 20.92 -0.97 9.85
C HIS A 40 21.44 -0.87 11.29
N ASP A 41 20.91 0.09 12.07
CA ASP A 41 21.28 0.32 13.46
C ASP A 41 20.17 1.04 14.23
N GLY A 42 20.22 0.98 15.57
CA GLY A 42 19.28 1.67 16.44
C GLY A 42 18.03 0.88 16.80
N ASP A 43 17.01 1.57 17.30
CA ASP A 43 15.79 0.98 17.84
C ASP A 43 14.55 1.81 17.53
N GLY A 44 13.42 1.13 17.49
CA GLY A 44 12.12 1.74 17.25
C GLY A 44 11.00 0.70 17.25
N SER A 45 9.81 1.14 16.94
CA SER A 45 8.67 0.23 16.88
C SER A 45 7.66 0.63 15.82
N LEU A 46 7.01 -0.39 15.28
CA LEU A 46 5.83 -0.28 14.43
C LEU A 46 4.66 -0.94 15.13
N SER A 47 3.50 -0.32 15.17
CA SER A 47 2.31 -0.94 15.74
C SER A 47 1.08 -0.77 14.85
N GLY A 48 0.22 -1.79 14.84
CA GLY A 48 -0.99 -1.84 14.04
C GLY A 48 -2.01 -2.81 14.62
N ALA A 49 -2.97 -3.24 13.81
CA ALA A 49 -4.01 -4.19 14.24
C ALA A 49 -3.45 -5.54 14.74
N GLY A 50 -2.28 -5.95 14.25
CA GLY A 50 -1.59 -7.19 14.64
C GLY A 50 -0.72 -7.07 15.90
N GLY A 51 -0.70 -5.92 16.57
CA GLY A 51 0.16 -5.66 17.73
C GLY A 51 1.35 -4.76 17.43
N THR A 52 2.36 -4.80 18.31
CA THR A 52 3.59 -4.02 18.19
C THR A 52 4.75 -4.92 17.76
N VAL A 53 5.51 -4.46 16.78
CA VAL A 53 6.72 -5.10 16.29
C VAL A 53 7.91 -4.16 16.56
N THR A 54 8.92 -4.66 17.27
CA THR A 54 10.15 -3.91 17.53
C THR A 54 11.01 -3.90 16.27
N LEU A 55 11.58 -2.74 15.93
CA LEU A 55 12.56 -2.60 14.87
C LEU A 55 13.94 -2.99 15.43
N GLU A 56 14.59 -3.92 14.79
CA GLU A 56 15.86 -4.49 15.22
C GLU A 56 16.88 -4.46 14.07
N PRO A 57 18.15 -4.14 14.34
CA PRO A 57 19.20 -4.22 13.33
C PRO A 57 19.30 -5.61 12.69
N GLY A 58 19.56 -5.64 11.39
CA GLY A 58 19.68 -6.88 10.62
C GLY A 58 18.33 -7.52 10.23
N PHE A 59 17.23 -6.78 10.32
CA PHE A 59 15.92 -7.25 9.88
C PHE A 59 15.29 -6.34 8.83
N LEU A 60 14.47 -6.96 7.99
CA LEU A 60 13.56 -6.29 7.05
C LEU A 60 12.15 -6.28 7.63
N TYR A 61 11.42 -5.21 7.34
CA TYR A 61 10.00 -5.05 7.69
C TYR A 61 9.22 -4.60 6.48
N ILE A 62 8.04 -5.19 6.22
CA ILE A 62 7.11 -4.68 5.22
C ILE A 62 5.83 -4.22 5.90
N ILE A 63 5.37 -3.07 5.46
CA ILE A 63 4.05 -2.52 5.79
C ILE A 63 3.27 -2.50 4.47
N PRO A 64 2.35 -3.46 4.26
CA PRO A 64 1.54 -3.51 3.05
C PRO A 64 0.71 -2.24 2.87
N SER A 65 0.34 -1.93 1.62
CA SER A 65 -0.58 -0.85 1.30
C SER A 65 -1.86 -0.94 2.13
N PHE A 66 -2.44 0.21 2.51
CA PHE A 66 -3.68 0.32 3.31
C PHE A 66 -3.62 -0.34 4.69
N THR A 67 -2.42 -0.58 5.21
CA THR A 67 -2.22 -1.09 6.58
C THR A 67 -2.06 0.08 7.55
N LEU A 68 -2.91 0.12 8.58
CA LEU A 68 -2.76 1.08 9.68
C LEU A 68 -1.45 0.82 10.41
N CYS A 69 -0.62 1.83 10.52
CA CYS A 69 0.68 1.74 11.17
C CYS A 69 0.95 2.98 12.01
N ASN A 70 1.31 2.78 13.27
CA ASN A 70 1.96 3.81 14.09
C ASN A 70 3.46 3.53 14.07
N MET A 71 4.25 4.58 14.06
CA MET A 71 5.71 4.52 13.94
C MET A 71 6.34 5.29 15.07
N ARG A 72 7.36 4.72 15.72
CA ARG A 72 8.06 5.38 16.81
C ARG A 72 9.54 5.00 16.82
N CYS A 73 10.40 6.00 17.00
CA CYS A 73 11.79 5.86 17.38
C CYS A 73 11.96 6.43 18.78
N ASP A 74 12.64 5.72 19.67
CA ASP A 74 12.83 6.18 21.04
C ASP A 74 14.10 7.02 21.21
N SER A 75 15.16 6.73 20.46
CA SER A 75 16.43 7.43 20.56
C SER A 75 17.10 7.69 19.21
N HIS A 76 17.44 6.64 18.51
CA HIS A 76 18.16 6.66 17.24
C HIS A 76 17.74 5.48 16.38
N LEU A 77 17.58 5.69 15.09
CA LEU A 77 17.27 4.65 14.12
C LEU A 77 17.93 4.99 12.77
N ASP A 78 18.83 4.13 12.31
CA ASP A 78 19.43 4.19 10.97
C ASP A 78 18.78 3.11 10.10
N GLN A 79 18.01 3.55 9.11
CA GLN A 79 17.26 2.62 8.25
C GLN A 79 17.35 2.99 6.78
N TYR A 80 17.39 1.96 5.94
CA TYR A 80 17.01 2.09 4.55
C TYR A 80 15.50 1.93 4.45
N PHE A 81 14.90 2.64 3.52
CA PHE A 81 13.50 2.43 3.20
C PHE A 81 13.26 2.52 1.70
N VAL A 82 12.24 1.81 1.23
CA VAL A 82 11.70 1.93 -0.12
C VAL A 82 10.19 1.96 -0.05
N GLN A 83 9.58 2.82 -0.86
CA GLN A 83 8.14 2.98 -0.97
C GLN A 83 7.75 2.83 -2.45
N PHE A 84 6.69 2.05 -2.71
CA PHE A 84 6.24 1.78 -4.07
C PHE A 84 4.75 1.42 -4.12
N PHE A 85 4.11 1.79 -5.20
CA PHE A 85 2.76 1.32 -5.51
C PHE A 85 2.80 -0.09 -6.09
N GLU A 86 1.75 -0.84 -5.84
CA GLU A 86 1.46 -2.09 -6.54
C GLU A 86 0.30 -1.85 -7.49
N ASP A 87 0.49 -2.20 -8.76
CA ASP A 87 -0.57 -2.32 -9.75
C ASP A 87 -0.75 -3.80 -10.11
N SER A 88 -1.98 -4.27 -10.07
CA SER A 88 -2.35 -5.61 -10.51
C SER A 88 -3.53 -5.52 -11.47
N THR A 89 -3.54 -6.37 -12.49
CA THR A 89 -4.62 -6.37 -13.50
C THR A 89 -5.97 -6.74 -12.92
N ASP A 90 -5.99 -7.53 -11.85
CA ASP A 90 -7.18 -7.93 -11.11
C ASP A 90 -7.50 -7.02 -9.91
N GLY A 91 -6.70 -6.00 -9.65
CA GLY A 91 -6.85 -5.09 -8.52
C GLY A 91 -6.64 -5.73 -7.14
N ILE A 92 -6.11 -6.97 -7.09
CA ILE A 92 -5.89 -7.70 -5.84
C ILE A 92 -4.42 -7.59 -5.45
N SER A 93 -4.17 -7.01 -4.28
CA SER A 93 -2.83 -6.89 -3.72
C SER A 93 -2.25 -8.27 -3.34
N LEU A 94 -0.92 -8.41 -3.43
CA LEU A 94 -0.18 -9.60 -2.97
C LEU A 94 -0.45 -9.92 -1.49
N PHE A 95 -0.68 -8.90 -0.67
CA PHE A 95 -0.98 -9.03 0.76
C PHE A 95 -2.46 -8.75 1.09
N ALA A 96 -3.38 -8.90 0.12
CA ALA A 96 -4.81 -8.62 0.33
C ALA A 96 -5.43 -9.40 1.48
N GLN A 97 -4.97 -10.64 1.71
CA GLN A 97 -5.47 -11.52 2.77
C GLN A 97 -4.79 -11.31 4.11
N GLN A 98 -3.61 -10.70 4.11
CA GLN A 98 -2.82 -10.49 5.33
C GLN A 98 -2.20 -9.10 5.32
N ARG A 99 -2.97 -8.11 5.77
CA ARG A 99 -2.52 -6.73 5.95
C ARG A 99 -2.00 -6.53 7.36
N SER A 100 -0.85 -7.13 7.62
CA SER A 100 -0.10 -6.97 8.88
C SER A 100 1.32 -6.56 8.58
N ILE A 101 1.98 -5.98 9.58
CA ILE A 101 3.40 -5.70 9.52
C ILE A 101 4.13 -7.04 9.63
N LEU A 102 4.99 -7.34 8.67
CA LEU A 102 5.77 -8.57 8.64
C LEU A 102 7.26 -8.26 8.85
N LYS A 103 7.97 -9.17 9.51
CA LYS A 103 9.39 -9.08 9.84
C LYS A 103 10.12 -10.31 9.29
N VAL A 104 11.26 -10.12 8.63
CA VAL A 104 12.14 -11.21 8.17
C VAL A 104 13.59 -10.84 8.48
N ALA A 105 14.44 -11.83 8.76
CA ALA A 105 15.87 -11.62 8.90
C ALA A 105 16.46 -11.17 7.56
N ALA A 106 17.24 -10.10 7.58
CA ALA A 106 17.94 -9.61 6.40
C ALA A 106 19.13 -10.50 6.06
N THR A 107 19.48 -10.54 4.80
CA THR A 107 20.69 -11.16 4.27
C THR A 107 21.62 -10.09 3.70
N GLU A 108 22.87 -10.45 3.44
CA GLU A 108 23.81 -9.55 2.74
C GLU A 108 23.27 -9.09 1.38
N MET A 109 22.55 -9.98 0.68
CA MET A 109 21.93 -9.65 -0.61
C MET A 109 20.88 -8.54 -0.47
N ASP A 110 20.08 -8.55 0.61
CA ASP A 110 19.06 -7.51 0.81
C ASP A 110 19.71 -6.11 0.96
N ALA A 111 20.83 -6.02 1.71
CA ALA A 111 21.59 -4.78 1.83
C ALA A 111 22.17 -4.31 0.49
N LEU A 112 22.70 -5.23 -0.34
CA LEU A 112 23.18 -4.92 -1.68
C LEU A 112 22.04 -4.43 -2.59
N LEU A 113 20.86 -5.02 -2.49
CA LEU A 113 19.68 -4.61 -3.27
C LEU A 113 19.23 -3.18 -2.90
N PHE A 114 19.23 -2.80 -1.61
CA PHE A 114 18.94 -1.42 -1.20
C PHE A 114 19.97 -0.44 -1.71
N ASN A 115 21.27 -0.76 -1.58
CA ASN A 115 22.32 0.10 -2.11
C ASN A 115 22.20 0.25 -3.65
N ARG A 116 21.89 -0.82 -4.36
CA ARG A 116 21.69 -0.77 -5.81
C ARG A 116 20.47 0.07 -6.20
N LEU A 117 19.34 -0.05 -5.45
CA LEU A 117 18.19 0.83 -5.66
C LEU A 117 18.54 2.32 -5.53
N LEU A 118 19.32 2.67 -4.51
CA LEU A 118 19.78 4.05 -4.31
C LEU A 118 20.64 4.54 -5.46
N GLU A 119 21.58 3.71 -5.93
CA GLU A 119 22.50 4.03 -7.00
C GLU A 119 21.78 4.30 -8.34
N ILE A 120 20.84 3.41 -8.72
CA ILE A 120 20.16 3.49 -10.01
C ILE A 120 18.94 4.43 -10.01
N ASN A 121 18.51 4.91 -8.83
CA ASN A 121 17.35 5.79 -8.66
C ASN A 121 17.73 7.08 -7.89
N PRO A 122 18.65 7.90 -8.40
CA PRO A 122 19.05 9.12 -7.71
C PRO A 122 17.90 10.13 -7.62
N GLY A 123 17.96 11.00 -6.60
CA GLY A 123 17.00 12.09 -6.41
C GLY A 123 15.65 11.67 -5.84
N ARG A 124 15.51 10.43 -5.33
CA ARG A 124 14.26 9.91 -4.76
C ARG A 124 14.24 9.88 -3.25
N GLY A 125 15.16 10.57 -2.60
CA GLY A 125 15.22 10.64 -1.14
C GLY A 125 14.16 11.54 -0.53
N ILE A 126 13.89 11.36 0.77
CA ILE A 126 12.99 12.22 1.55
C ILE A 126 13.78 13.43 2.06
N ASN A 127 14.27 14.26 1.16
CA ASN A 127 15.15 15.39 1.50
C ASN A 127 14.48 16.52 2.29
N ARG A 128 13.15 16.50 2.45
CA ARG A 128 12.39 17.62 3.03
C ARG A 128 11.75 17.32 4.36
N SER A 129 11.45 16.07 4.67
CA SER A 129 10.84 15.65 5.94
C SER A 129 10.70 14.13 6.00
N ASP A 130 10.98 13.56 7.15
CA ASP A 130 10.65 12.17 7.52
C ASP A 130 9.19 11.98 7.93
N ASN A 131 8.42 13.08 7.99
CA ASN A 131 7.01 13.06 8.37
C ASN A 131 6.11 12.55 7.23
N PRO A 132 5.39 11.41 7.40
CA PRO A 132 4.48 10.87 6.39
C PRO A 132 3.45 11.88 5.90
N LYS A 133 2.94 12.73 6.78
CA LYS A 133 1.99 13.79 6.42
C LYS A 133 2.58 14.87 5.52
N VAL A 134 3.89 14.90 5.37
CA VAL A 134 4.59 15.83 4.49
C VAL A 134 4.96 15.17 3.17
N TYR A 135 5.58 13.99 3.16
CA TYR A 135 6.01 13.35 1.91
C TYR A 135 4.90 12.57 1.18
N GLU A 136 3.76 12.32 1.82
CA GLU A 136 2.56 11.74 1.19
C GLU A 136 1.72 12.75 0.40
N LYS A 137 2.30 13.79 -0.17
CA LYS A 137 1.56 14.82 -0.91
C LYS A 137 1.60 14.58 -2.41
N ASP A 138 0.52 14.99 -3.08
CA ASP A 138 0.33 14.89 -4.52
C ASP A 138 1.51 15.46 -5.34
N VAL A 139 2.12 16.55 -4.87
CA VAL A 139 3.29 17.16 -5.52
C VAL A 139 4.46 16.17 -5.61
N TYR A 140 4.74 15.44 -4.54
CA TYR A 140 5.82 14.48 -4.52
C TYR A 140 5.50 13.22 -5.32
N TYR A 141 4.25 12.76 -5.30
CA TYR A 141 3.84 11.64 -6.14
C TYR A 141 4.01 11.96 -7.63
N ARG A 142 3.69 13.18 -8.07
CA ARG A 142 3.93 13.63 -9.45
C ARG A 142 5.40 13.74 -9.77
N GLU A 143 6.21 14.31 -8.88
CA GLU A 143 7.66 14.39 -9.03
C GLU A 143 8.26 12.99 -9.22
N TYR A 144 7.86 12.02 -8.40
CA TYR A 144 8.32 10.63 -8.55
C TYR A 144 7.78 9.95 -9.82
N GLN A 145 6.57 10.25 -10.25
CA GLN A 145 6.04 9.76 -11.53
C GLN A 145 6.80 10.34 -12.72
N GLU A 146 7.15 11.62 -12.69
CA GLU A 146 7.99 12.24 -13.70
C GLU A 146 9.38 11.58 -13.76
N LEU A 147 10.00 11.31 -12.62
CA LEU A 147 11.24 10.55 -12.53
C LEU A 147 11.11 9.14 -13.12
N ASN A 148 9.98 8.46 -12.91
CA ASN A 148 9.72 7.15 -13.52
C ASN A 148 9.60 7.24 -15.04
N ASN A 149 8.92 8.27 -15.55
CA ASN A 149 8.74 8.48 -17.00
C ASN A 149 10.05 8.82 -17.72
N LEU A 150 11.02 9.40 -17.01
CA LEU A 150 12.34 9.75 -17.55
C LEU A 150 13.35 8.59 -17.48
N GLN A 151 13.03 7.52 -16.75
CA GLN A 151 13.93 6.37 -16.65
C GLN A 151 14.04 5.63 -17.98
N ASN A 152 15.27 5.19 -18.30
CA ASN A 152 15.44 4.25 -19.39
C ASN A 152 14.90 2.86 -19.01
N ILE A 153 14.58 2.07 -20.03
CA ILE A 153 13.94 0.76 -19.84
C ILE A 153 14.78 -0.21 -19.00
N ALA A 154 16.11 -0.18 -19.13
CA ALA A 154 16.99 -1.08 -18.38
C ALA A 154 16.94 -0.79 -16.87
N VAL A 155 17.03 0.49 -16.47
CA VAL A 155 16.91 0.91 -15.07
C VAL A 155 15.51 0.60 -14.53
N SER A 156 14.47 0.81 -15.32
CA SER A 156 13.10 0.48 -14.93
C SER A 156 12.94 -1.03 -14.68
N MET A 157 13.46 -1.88 -15.57
CA MET A 157 13.43 -3.34 -15.41
C MET A 157 14.24 -3.81 -14.20
N GLU A 158 15.43 -3.25 -13.97
CA GLU A 158 16.27 -3.57 -12.83
C GLU A 158 15.58 -3.16 -11.51
N THR A 159 15.01 -1.96 -11.45
CA THR A 159 14.22 -1.48 -10.31
C THR A 159 13.04 -2.43 -10.00
N GLN A 160 12.28 -2.82 -11.03
CA GLN A 160 11.20 -3.81 -10.89
C GLN A 160 11.72 -5.13 -10.32
N GLY A 161 12.81 -5.65 -10.87
CA GLY A 161 13.43 -6.91 -10.41
C GLY A 161 13.83 -6.86 -8.95
N ILE A 162 14.42 -5.75 -8.48
CA ILE A 162 14.81 -5.56 -7.08
C ILE A 162 13.57 -5.48 -6.18
N LEU A 163 12.55 -4.73 -6.55
CA LEU A 163 11.30 -4.62 -5.78
C LEU A 163 10.62 -5.99 -5.64
N TRP A 164 10.64 -6.80 -6.71
CA TRP A 164 10.14 -8.18 -6.67
C TRP A 164 10.93 -9.05 -5.68
N GLN A 165 12.27 -9.00 -5.72
CA GLN A 165 13.12 -9.77 -4.83
C GLN A 165 12.88 -9.40 -3.36
N LEU A 166 12.86 -8.10 -3.03
CA LEU A 166 12.58 -7.62 -1.67
C LEU A 166 11.18 -8.02 -1.19
N THR A 167 10.16 -7.91 -2.05
CA THR A 167 8.78 -8.29 -1.70
C THR A 167 8.64 -9.80 -1.50
N ALA A 168 9.30 -10.62 -2.32
CA ALA A 168 9.27 -12.07 -2.24
C ALA A 168 9.82 -12.61 -0.91
N ARG A 169 10.74 -11.87 -0.24
CA ARG A 169 11.25 -12.23 1.09
C ARG A 169 10.12 -12.45 2.11
N PHE A 170 9.07 -11.66 2.04
CA PHE A 170 7.95 -11.72 2.96
C PHE A 170 6.89 -12.74 2.57
N LEU A 171 6.78 -13.08 1.28
CA LEU A 171 5.85 -14.09 0.80
C LEU A 171 6.33 -15.53 1.10
N SER A 172 7.64 -15.76 1.14
CA SER A 172 8.20 -17.08 1.38
C SER A 172 8.07 -17.57 2.83
N GLN A 173 8.00 -16.69 3.82
CA GLN A 173 7.81 -17.08 5.22
C GLN A 173 6.46 -17.76 5.48
N HIS A 174 5.41 -17.40 4.75
CA HIS A 174 4.10 -18.04 4.88
C HIS A 174 4.07 -19.49 4.42
N ALA A 175 4.99 -19.88 3.54
CA ALA A 175 5.12 -21.27 3.11
C ALA A 175 5.79 -22.16 4.18
N THR A 176 6.55 -21.57 5.12
CA THR A 176 7.33 -22.34 6.13
C THR A 176 6.63 -22.44 7.49
N ASP A 177 5.72 -21.53 7.85
CA ASP A 177 5.02 -21.56 9.14
C ASP A 177 3.89 -22.61 9.24
N GLY A 178 3.84 -23.57 8.32
CA GLY A 178 2.91 -24.71 8.39
C GLY A 178 1.42 -24.36 8.29
N GLN A 179 1.08 -23.10 8.15
CA GLN A 179 -0.21 -22.67 7.66
C GLN A 179 -0.16 -22.70 6.14
N GLU A 180 -0.28 -23.90 5.56
CA GLU A 180 -0.74 -23.99 4.17
C GLU A 180 -1.94 -23.06 4.09
N ALA A 181 -1.81 -21.94 3.37
CA ALA A 181 -2.92 -21.04 3.10
C ALA A 181 -4.03 -21.94 2.55
N THR A 182 -5.10 -22.13 3.33
CA THR A 182 -6.20 -23.02 2.95
C THR A 182 -6.56 -22.63 1.53
N PRO A 183 -6.44 -23.53 0.52
CA PRO A 183 -6.62 -23.14 -0.87
C PRO A 183 -7.99 -22.48 -0.99
N ILE A 184 -8.02 -21.23 -1.42
CA ILE A 184 -9.29 -20.54 -1.63
C ILE A 184 -10.05 -21.39 -2.64
N PRO A 185 -11.28 -21.87 -2.34
CA PRO A 185 -12.06 -22.64 -3.31
C PRO A 185 -12.13 -21.84 -4.61
N GLY A 186 -11.88 -22.49 -5.75
CA GLY A 186 -11.76 -21.81 -7.05
C GLY A 186 -12.92 -20.85 -7.35
N LYS A 187 -14.13 -21.22 -6.97
CA LYS A 187 -15.32 -20.36 -7.08
C LYS A 187 -15.25 -19.08 -6.26
N LEU A 188 -14.60 -19.12 -5.10
CA LEU A 188 -14.45 -17.94 -4.25
C LEU A 188 -13.33 -17.03 -4.78
N ALA A 189 -12.24 -17.60 -5.28
CA ALA A 189 -11.17 -16.85 -5.95
C ALA A 189 -11.74 -16.11 -7.18
N GLU A 190 -12.50 -16.80 -8.04
CA GLU A 190 -13.20 -16.19 -9.18
C GLU A 190 -14.14 -15.05 -8.77
N THR A 191 -14.80 -15.19 -7.59
CA THR A 191 -15.66 -14.12 -7.06
C THR A 191 -14.87 -12.91 -6.61
N LEU A 192 -13.74 -13.12 -5.93
CA LEU A 192 -12.86 -12.03 -5.49
C LEU A 192 -12.25 -11.27 -6.68
N ASP A 193 -11.80 -12.02 -7.70
CA ASP A 193 -11.32 -11.44 -8.96
C ASP A 193 -12.42 -10.63 -9.67
N TYR A 194 -13.63 -11.18 -9.70
CA TYR A 194 -14.78 -10.48 -10.29
C TYR A 194 -15.10 -9.19 -9.56
N ILE A 195 -15.14 -9.21 -8.21
CA ILE A 195 -15.37 -8.01 -7.40
C ILE A 195 -14.32 -6.94 -7.70
N ALA A 196 -13.04 -7.31 -7.74
CA ALA A 196 -11.94 -6.37 -7.97
C ALA A 196 -12.03 -5.67 -9.34
N LEU A 197 -12.42 -6.42 -10.37
CA LEU A 197 -12.58 -5.89 -11.74
C LEU A 197 -13.86 -5.05 -11.94
N HIS A 198 -14.88 -5.25 -11.10
CA HIS A 198 -16.20 -4.66 -11.29
C HIS A 198 -16.65 -3.78 -10.12
N LEU A 199 -15.71 -3.11 -9.44
CA LEU A 199 -16.02 -2.22 -8.30
C LEU A 199 -16.99 -1.09 -8.68
N HIS A 200 -17.06 -0.70 -9.95
CA HIS A 200 -17.99 0.29 -10.49
C HIS A 200 -19.43 -0.20 -10.60
N ALA A 201 -19.63 -1.53 -10.67
CA ALA A 201 -20.94 -2.12 -10.90
C ALA A 201 -21.76 -2.29 -9.60
N GLU A 202 -23.05 -2.51 -9.74
CA GLU A 202 -23.90 -2.89 -8.62
C GLU A 202 -23.65 -4.36 -8.25
N LEU A 203 -22.90 -4.55 -7.16
CA LEU A 203 -22.51 -5.87 -6.64
C LEU A 203 -23.39 -6.23 -5.44
N THR A 204 -24.40 -7.06 -5.66
CA THR A 204 -25.26 -7.59 -4.59
C THR A 204 -24.83 -8.99 -4.17
N VAL A 205 -25.14 -9.37 -2.93
CA VAL A 205 -24.89 -10.74 -2.43
C VAL A 205 -25.59 -11.79 -3.29
N ASN A 206 -26.84 -11.52 -3.69
CA ASN A 206 -27.62 -12.42 -4.54
C ASN A 206 -26.96 -12.62 -5.90
N PHE A 207 -26.49 -11.55 -6.51
CA PHE A 207 -25.80 -11.62 -7.79
C PHE A 207 -24.49 -12.42 -7.68
N LEU A 208 -23.65 -12.14 -6.68
CA LEU A 208 -22.39 -12.85 -6.48
C LEU A 208 -22.59 -14.34 -6.16
N ALA A 209 -23.60 -14.67 -5.34
CA ALA A 209 -23.95 -16.04 -5.01
C ALA A 209 -24.45 -16.82 -6.23
N SER A 210 -25.29 -16.20 -7.08
CA SER A 210 -25.78 -16.83 -8.31
C SER A 210 -24.67 -17.15 -9.31
N ARG A 211 -23.64 -16.30 -9.41
CA ARG A 211 -22.47 -16.54 -10.27
C ARG A 211 -21.72 -17.83 -9.95
N VAL A 212 -21.74 -18.25 -8.70
CA VAL A 212 -21.04 -19.46 -8.21
C VAL A 212 -22.02 -20.60 -7.89
N ASN A 213 -23.29 -20.44 -8.26
CA ASN A 213 -24.37 -21.42 -8.00
C ASN A 213 -24.52 -21.78 -6.52
N LEU A 214 -24.51 -20.77 -5.63
CA LEU A 214 -24.70 -20.94 -4.19
C LEU A 214 -25.92 -20.15 -3.69
N HIS A 215 -26.54 -20.64 -2.60
CA HIS A 215 -27.53 -19.86 -1.88
C HIS A 215 -26.86 -18.64 -1.21
N PRO A 216 -27.47 -17.44 -1.22
CA PRO A 216 -26.85 -16.19 -0.71
C PRO A 216 -26.33 -16.29 0.74
N ASP A 217 -27.09 -16.94 1.63
CA ASP A 217 -26.67 -17.11 3.04
C ASP A 217 -25.45 -18.02 3.17
N TYR A 218 -25.43 -19.12 2.40
CA TYR A 218 -24.29 -20.03 2.39
C TYR A 218 -23.07 -19.37 1.80
N PHE A 219 -23.22 -18.68 0.67
CA PHE A 219 -22.17 -17.87 0.05
C PHE A 219 -21.60 -16.84 1.06
N SER A 220 -22.45 -16.06 1.74
CA SER A 220 -22.02 -15.04 2.70
C SER A 220 -21.22 -15.62 3.85
N ARG A 221 -21.60 -16.81 4.36
CA ARG A 221 -20.85 -17.51 5.41
C ARG A 221 -19.50 -17.99 4.94
N GLN A 222 -19.46 -18.65 3.77
CA GLN A 222 -18.21 -19.11 3.16
C GLN A 222 -17.27 -17.94 2.85
N PHE A 223 -17.79 -16.88 2.24
CA PHE A 223 -17.03 -15.67 1.93
C PHE A 223 -16.40 -15.08 3.20
N LYS A 224 -17.20 -14.94 4.29
CA LYS A 224 -16.68 -14.44 5.55
C LYS A 224 -15.64 -15.38 6.18
N ALA A 225 -15.82 -16.68 6.10
CA ALA A 225 -14.88 -17.66 6.65
C ALA A 225 -13.49 -17.53 5.99
N PHE A 226 -13.44 -17.22 4.68
CA PHE A 226 -12.19 -17.10 3.93
C PHE A 226 -11.59 -15.70 3.92
N THR A 227 -12.43 -14.65 3.88
CA THR A 227 -11.95 -13.26 3.75
C THR A 227 -11.92 -12.50 5.08
N GLY A 228 -12.46 -13.09 6.14
CA GLY A 228 -12.65 -12.43 7.44
C GLY A 228 -13.85 -11.46 7.49
N THR A 229 -14.37 -11.00 6.34
CA THR A 229 -15.44 -10.00 6.25
C THR A 229 -16.62 -10.48 5.39
N ARG A 230 -17.79 -9.86 5.58
CA ARG A 230 -18.96 -10.14 4.74
C ARG A 230 -18.79 -9.53 3.35
N PRO A 231 -19.41 -10.12 2.27
CA PRO A 231 -19.20 -9.66 0.89
C PRO A 231 -19.38 -8.16 0.68
N LEU A 232 -20.46 -7.56 1.17
CA LEU A 232 -20.71 -6.12 1.00
C LEU A 232 -19.68 -5.24 1.71
N ASN A 233 -19.22 -5.64 2.90
CA ASN A 233 -18.16 -4.92 3.61
C ASN A 233 -16.85 -5.00 2.81
N HIS A 234 -16.49 -6.18 2.32
CA HIS A 234 -15.33 -6.38 1.45
C HIS A 234 -15.38 -5.47 0.22
N ILE A 235 -16.52 -5.42 -0.48
CA ILE A 235 -16.71 -4.53 -1.64
C ILE A 235 -16.50 -3.07 -1.25
N HIS A 236 -17.08 -2.62 -0.12
CA HIS A 236 -16.91 -1.26 0.34
C HIS A 236 -15.45 -0.95 0.70
N GLU A 237 -14.76 -1.85 1.38
CA GLU A 237 -13.34 -1.71 1.71
C GLU A 237 -12.51 -1.55 0.42
N LYS A 238 -12.72 -2.42 -0.57
CA LYS A 238 -12.01 -2.34 -1.87
C LYS A 238 -12.31 -1.06 -2.65
N ARG A 239 -13.55 -0.60 -2.63
CA ARG A 239 -13.91 0.71 -3.20
C ARG A 239 -13.18 1.87 -2.53
N ILE A 240 -13.07 1.85 -1.20
CA ILE A 240 -12.36 2.91 -0.47
C ILE A 240 -10.86 2.84 -0.72
N GLU A 241 -10.26 1.66 -0.78
CA GLU A 241 -8.86 1.49 -1.16
C GLU A 241 -8.57 2.07 -2.55
N ARG A 242 -9.42 1.75 -3.51
CA ARG A 242 -9.30 2.31 -4.86
C ARG A 242 -9.54 3.82 -4.88
N ALA A 243 -10.44 4.34 -4.04
CA ALA A 243 -10.63 5.78 -3.88
C ALA A 243 -9.35 6.48 -3.37
N GLN A 244 -8.71 5.93 -2.37
CA GLN A 244 -7.46 6.46 -1.82
C GLN A 244 -6.35 6.47 -2.89
N TYR A 245 -6.23 5.38 -3.66
CA TYR A 245 -5.31 5.31 -4.79
C TYR A 245 -5.61 6.39 -5.84
N LEU A 246 -6.87 6.52 -6.29
CA LEU A 246 -7.27 7.53 -7.28
C LEU A 246 -7.06 8.96 -6.76
N MET A 247 -7.29 9.21 -5.47
CA MET A 247 -7.01 10.51 -4.86
C MET A 247 -5.53 10.85 -4.85
N ALA A 248 -4.66 9.87 -4.67
CA ALA A 248 -3.20 10.06 -4.65
C ALA A 248 -2.61 10.21 -6.05
N THR A 249 -3.15 9.50 -7.05
CA THR A 249 -2.52 9.37 -8.38
C THR A 249 -3.21 10.17 -9.49
N THR A 250 -4.42 10.74 -9.22
CA THR A 250 -5.20 11.45 -10.24
C THR A 250 -5.74 12.79 -9.72
N ARG A 251 -6.23 13.61 -10.67
CA ARG A 251 -6.94 14.87 -10.36
C ARG A 251 -8.46 14.75 -10.35
N LEU A 252 -8.99 13.53 -10.36
CA LEU A 252 -10.42 13.31 -10.36
C LEU A 252 -11.10 13.98 -9.17
N SER A 253 -12.26 14.58 -9.42
CA SER A 253 -13.12 15.12 -8.36
C SER A 253 -13.71 13.99 -7.51
N TYR A 254 -14.20 14.31 -6.33
CA TYR A 254 -14.87 13.30 -5.48
C TYR A 254 -16.12 12.71 -6.14
N ALA A 255 -16.81 13.51 -6.98
CA ALA A 255 -17.96 13.06 -7.74
C ALA A 255 -17.55 12.02 -8.81
N GLU A 256 -16.47 12.26 -9.55
CA GLU A 256 -15.94 11.33 -10.53
C GLU A 256 -15.42 10.05 -9.86
N ILE A 257 -14.69 10.16 -8.75
CA ILE A 257 -14.22 8.99 -7.97
C ILE A 257 -15.41 8.19 -7.44
N SER A 258 -16.42 8.86 -6.87
CA SER A 258 -17.65 8.23 -6.38
C SER A 258 -18.36 7.44 -7.48
N ALA A 259 -18.52 8.06 -8.66
CA ALA A 259 -19.16 7.44 -9.82
C ALA A 259 -18.36 6.24 -10.35
N GLN A 260 -17.03 6.39 -10.51
CA GLN A 260 -16.16 5.30 -10.97
C GLN A 260 -16.13 4.09 -10.03
N LEU A 261 -16.45 4.28 -8.76
CA LEU A 261 -16.42 3.22 -7.76
C LEU A 261 -17.82 2.69 -7.40
N GLY A 262 -18.85 3.07 -8.16
CA GLY A 262 -20.20 2.55 -7.98
C GLY A 262 -20.87 2.96 -6.66
N PHE A 263 -20.52 4.12 -6.11
CA PHE A 263 -21.30 4.74 -5.06
C PHE A 263 -22.48 5.49 -5.68
N GLY A 264 -23.69 5.33 -5.10
CA GLY A 264 -24.90 5.95 -5.65
C GLY A 264 -24.86 7.47 -5.61
N ASP A 265 -24.17 8.04 -4.62
CA ASP A 265 -23.98 9.48 -4.47
C ASP A 265 -22.72 9.83 -3.66
N ILE A 266 -22.33 11.07 -3.71
CA ILE A 266 -21.14 11.60 -3.04
C ILE A 266 -21.27 11.60 -1.50
N SER A 267 -22.50 11.67 -0.96
CA SER A 267 -22.76 11.66 0.47
C SER A 267 -22.56 10.24 1.02
N HIS A 268 -23.04 9.22 0.30
CA HIS A 268 -22.80 7.82 0.63
C HIS A 268 -21.31 7.48 0.57
N PHE A 269 -20.62 7.89 -0.50
CA PHE A 269 -19.18 7.78 -0.63
C PHE A 269 -18.43 8.41 0.55
N SER A 270 -18.75 9.66 0.91
CA SER A 270 -18.07 10.40 1.98
C SER A 270 -18.26 9.73 3.36
N LYS A 271 -19.47 9.22 3.64
CA LYS A 271 -19.74 8.44 4.87
C LYS A 271 -18.95 7.14 4.92
N ALA A 272 -18.95 6.37 3.82
CA ALA A 272 -18.21 5.12 3.72
C ALA A 272 -16.70 5.36 3.85
N PHE A 273 -16.18 6.39 3.18
CA PHE A 273 -14.77 6.77 3.26
C PHE A 273 -14.36 7.14 4.68
N ARG A 274 -15.13 8.01 5.35
CA ARG A 274 -14.85 8.39 6.73
C ARG A 274 -14.93 7.20 7.70
N LYS A 275 -15.86 6.30 7.50
CA LYS A 275 -15.99 5.08 8.33
C LYS A 275 -14.75 4.19 8.19
N SER A 276 -14.20 4.07 6.97
CA SER A 276 -13.06 3.20 6.68
C SER A 276 -11.71 3.82 7.06
N THR A 277 -11.53 5.12 6.81
CA THR A 277 -10.23 5.82 6.96
C THR A 277 -10.13 6.68 8.23
N GLY A 278 -11.22 6.87 8.95
CA GLY A 278 -11.29 7.76 10.12
C GLY A 278 -11.46 9.24 9.76
N MET A 279 -11.34 9.64 8.49
CA MET A 279 -11.39 11.04 8.06
C MET A 279 -12.24 11.25 6.81
N ALA A 280 -12.73 12.48 6.62
CA ALA A 280 -13.49 12.81 5.41
C ALA A 280 -12.60 12.81 4.15
N PRO A 281 -13.14 12.52 2.94
CA PRO A 281 -12.37 12.54 1.68
C PRO A 281 -11.62 13.86 1.46
N ARG A 282 -12.25 14.99 1.83
CA ARG A 282 -11.64 16.32 1.73
C ARG A 282 -10.41 16.46 2.63
N ASP A 283 -10.50 15.95 3.86
CA ASP A 283 -9.41 16.06 4.84
C ASP A 283 -8.28 15.10 4.48
N TYR A 284 -8.62 13.89 4.00
CA TYR A 284 -7.66 12.95 3.45
C TYR A 284 -6.91 13.56 2.25
N ARG A 285 -7.63 14.11 1.26
CA ARG A 285 -7.01 14.79 0.12
C ARG A 285 -6.22 16.03 0.55
N LYS A 286 -6.67 16.78 1.58
CA LYS A 286 -5.88 17.87 2.15
C LYS A 286 -4.58 17.39 2.75
N GLN A 287 -4.56 16.24 3.41
CA GLN A 287 -3.29 15.65 3.86
C GLN A 287 -2.36 15.36 2.68
N LEU A 288 -2.92 14.91 1.54
CA LEU A 288 -2.16 14.74 0.31
C LEU A 288 -1.73 16.09 -0.32
N TYR A 289 -2.47 17.21 -0.09
CA TYR A 289 -2.24 18.51 -0.73
C TYR A 289 -1.63 19.61 0.17
N LEU A 290 -1.72 19.48 1.51
CA LEU A 290 -1.55 20.63 2.44
C LEU A 290 -0.11 21.08 2.72
N VAL A 291 0.81 21.17 1.73
CA VAL A 291 2.06 22.00 1.86
C VAL A 291 2.60 22.52 0.52
N GLY A 292 1.72 22.94 -0.38
CA GLY A 292 2.09 23.58 -1.67
C GLY A 292 2.28 25.11 -1.63
N PHE A 293 2.04 25.80 -0.50
CA PHE A 293 1.96 27.26 -0.50
C PHE A 293 2.82 27.94 0.56
N HIS A 294 4.09 27.65 0.68
CA HIS A 294 5.08 28.60 1.24
C HIS A 294 6.48 28.10 0.93
N HIS A 295 6.99 28.38 -0.26
CA HIS A 295 8.36 28.86 -0.49
C HIS A 295 8.54 29.21 -1.95
N HIS A 296 8.39 30.49 -2.27
CA HIS A 296 9.09 31.07 -3.40
C HIS A 296 10.59 31.00 -3.05
N PRO A 297 11.45 30.51 -3.93
CA PRO A 297 12.88 30.75 -3.78
C PRO A 297 13.07 32.25 -3.87
N LYS A 298 13.55 32.87 -2.80
CA LYS A 298 14.14 34.21 -2.91
C LYS A 298 15.27 34.11 -3.91
N ASN A 299 15.16 34.89 -4.99
CA ASN A 299 16.25 35.22 -5.88
C ASN A 299 17.47 35.56 -5.04
N ILE A 300 18.52 34.78 -5.20
CA ILE A 300 19.86 35.22 -4.90
C ILE A 300 20.35 35.84 -6.20
N SER A 301 20.13 37.14 -6.34
CA SER A 301 20.95 38.02 -7.18
C SER A 301 22.08 38.52 -6.28
N GLU A 302 23.24 38.18 -6.69
CA GLU A 302 24.56 38.82 -6.71
C GLU A 302 25.65 37.77 -6.39
#